data_422d6a1d9153cd9f95d33f9410c853e9
#
_entry.id   422d6a1d9153cd9f95d33f9410c853e9
#
_cell.length_a   1.000
_cell.length_b   1.000
_cell.length_c   1.000
_cell.angle_alpha   90.00
_cell.angle_beta   90.00
_cell.angle_gamma   90.00
#
_symmetry.space_group_name_H-M   'P 1'
#
loop_
_entity.id
_entity.type
_entity.pdbx_description
1 polymer ?
#
loop_
_entity_poly.entity_id
_entity_poly.type
_entity_poly.pdbx_seq_one_letter_code
_entity_poly.pdbx_strand_id
1 'polypeptide(L)'
;TGVNDFEAVIDGQQRLTSLYIGLKGTYAFKMPRKWWRDDEENLPTRKLYLNLEEPVNQQYDNQKMYDFRFLSKNDLIRMGNSERKYNWFEVNEILKLDELKKVNRYINENKLDNNEYAYDTLVTLYEKIHSERLINYYLQEEQEPDKVLEIFIRTNSGGTQLSFSDLLMSIAAANWKKVDARKEIEALVSKVYTFGRPGFIIDKDFILKTCLVLFVENIKFQLKNFGYANVQIFEQNWDKIKSSITAGFELIEKLGYNDKTFRAKNAAIPIIYYIYYNNLEKNIIKATYDIQDKEN
;
A
#
# COMPACT_ATOMS: atom_id res chain seq x y z
N THR A 1 12.30 12.16 -28.51
CA THR A 1 11.68 11.22 -27.56
C THR A 1 12.80 10.67 -26.69
N GLY A 2 13.05 11.31 -25.53
CA GLY A 2 14.03 10.83 -24.56
C GLY A 2 13.53 9.51 -23.97
N VAL A 3 14.30 8.46 -24.10
CA VAL A 3 14.13 7.25 -23.31
C VAL A 3 14.55 7.65 -21.89
N ASN A 4 13.60 7.76 -20.99
CA ASN A 4 13.92 7.89 -19.58
C ASN A 4 14.47 6.55 -19.09
N ASP A 5 15.77 6.48 -18.95
CA ASP A 5 16.44 5.34 -18.32
C ASP A 5 16.21 5.45 -16.81
N PHE A 6 15.36 4.59 -16.26
CA PHE A 6 15.06 4.55 -14.84
C PHE A 6 15.01 3.10 -14.34
N GLU A 7 15.45 2.92 -13.12
CA GLU A 7 15.34 1.65 -12.41
C GLU A 7 14.06 1.63 -11.56
N ALA A 8 13.27 0.57 -11.67
CA ALA A 8 12.06 0.38 -10.89
C ALA A 8 12.30 -0.62 -9.75
N VAL A 9 11.90 -0.24 -8.54
CA VAL A 9 11.97 -1.14 -7.39
C VAL A 9 10.78 -2.10 -7.43
N ILE A 10 11.04 -3.37 -7.71
CA ILE A 10 10.03 -4.42 -7.80
C ILE A 10 9.59 -4.87 -6.39
N ASP A 11 10.55 -5.13 -5.49
CA ASP A 11 10.31 -5.53 -4.11
C ASP A 11 11.09 -4.63 -3.13
N GLY A 12 10.61 -4.56 -1.90
CA GLY A 12 11.24 -3.78 -0.84
C GLY A 12 10.95 -2.28 -0.88
N GLN A 13 9.97 -1.82 -1.65
CA GLN A 13 9.60 -0.40 -1.77
C GLN A 13 9.35 0.25 -0.41
N GLN A 14 8.61 -0.40 0.49
CA GLN A 14 8.35 0.15 1.83
C GLN A 14 9.61 0.23 2.67
N ARG A 15 10.50 -0.76 2.59
CA ARG A 15 11.79 -0.78 3.30
C ARG A 15 12.68 0.36 2.83
N LEU A 16 12.81 0.54 1.51
CA LEU A 16 13.58 1.65 0.93
C LEU A 16 12.95 3.00 1.23
N THR A 17 11.63 3.12 1.18
CA THR A 17 10.92 4.35 1.56
C THR A 17 11.16 4.71 3.02
N SER A 18 11.13 3.73 3.93
CA SER A 18 11.43 3.95 5.35
C SER A 18 12.85 4.42 5.57
N LEU A 19 13.83 3.81 4.88
CA LEU A 19 15.23 4.25 4.92
C LEU A 19 15.39 5.65 4.33
N TYR A 20 14.73 5.95 3.20
CA TYR A 20 14.77 7.27 2.59
C TYR A 20 14.19 8.33 3.54
N ILE A 21 13.03 8.08 4.15
CA ILE A 21 12.41 9.00 5.11
C ILE A 21 13.34 9.24 6.31
N GLY A 22 13.96 8.19 6.83
CA GLY A 22 14.87 8.29 7.98
C GLY A 22 16.17 9.02 7.67
N LEU A 23 16.75 8.78 6.49
CA LEU A 23 18.09 9.29 6.15
C LEU A 23 18.09 10.59 5.33
N LYS A 24 17.06 10.83 4.51
CA LYS A 24 17.01 11.99 3.58
C LYS A 24 15.70 12.75 3.60
N GLY A 25 14.62 12.10 3.97
CA GLY A 25 13.29 12.63 3.88
C GLY A 25 12.78 13.24 5.18
N THR A 26 11.48 13.44 5.18
CA THR A 26 10.71 13.91 6.33
C THR A 26 9.47 13.05 6.50
N TYR A 27 8.89 13.12 7.67
CA TYR A 27 7.64 12.43 7.99
C TYR A 27 6.65 13.41 8.62
N ALA A 28 5.40 13.36 8.18
CA ALA A 28 4.33 14.16 8.76
C ALA A 28 3.12 13.28 9.08
N PHE A 29 2.51 13.50 10.22
CA PHE A 29 1.23 12.91 10.56
C PHE A 29 0.33 13.96 11.21
N LYS A 30 -0.97 13.80 11.01
CA LYS A 30 -1.97 14.73 11.50
C LYS A 30 -1.95 14.81 13.03
N MET A 31 -1.89 16.03 13.56
CA MET A 31 -1.97 16.25 14.98
C MET A 31 -3.36 15.84 15.52
N PRO A 32 -3.43 15.24 16.72
CA PRO A 32 -4.70 14.89 17.35
C PRO A 32 -5.62 16.11 17.46
N ARG A 33 -6.90 15.92 17.18
CA ARG A 33 -7.95 16.96 17.27
C ARG A 33 -7.79 18.15 16.33
N LYS A 34 -6.86 18.10 15.33
CA LYS A 34 -6.71 19.11 14.28
C LYS A 34 -7.42 18.69 13.00
N TRP A 35 -7.69 19.65 12.12
CA TRP A 35 -8.26 19.40 10.81
C TRP A 35 -7.22 18.86 9.82
N TRP A 36 -7.64 18.20 8.75
CA TRP A 36 -6.78 17.86 7.64
C TRP A 36 -6.49 19.12 6.82
N ARG A 37 -5.39 19.79 7.13
CA ARG A 37 -4.83 20.92 6.37
C ARG A 37 -3.35 20.69 6.20
N ASP A 38 -2.83 21.03 5.03
CA ASP A 38 -1.41 20.92 4.72
C ASP A 38 -0.66 22.17 5.22
N ASP A 39 -0.52 22.27 6.52
CA ASP A 39 0.22 23.32 7.22
C ASP A 39 0.98 22.73 8.42
N GLU A 40 2.01 23.44 8.88
CA GLU A 40 2.87 23.00 9.97
C GLU A 40 2.14 22.90 11.34
N GLU A 41 0.98 23.51 11.50
CA GLU A 41 0.19 23.38 12.73
C GLU A 41 -0.60 22.06 12.77
N ASN A 42 -1.11 21.60 11.62
CA ASN A 42 -1.94 20.43 11.49
C ASN A 42 -1.14 19.18 11.11
N LEU A 43 -0.12 19.36 10.25
CA LEU A 43 0.78 18.33 9.72
C LEU A 43 2.25 18.75 9.88
N PRO A 44 2.76 18.88 11.13
CA PRO A 44 4.13 19.35 11.34
C PRO A 44 5.15 18.42 10.70
N THR A 45 6.06 19.01 9.94
CA THR A 45 7.17 18.31 9.31
C THR A 45 8.15 17.83 10.38
N ARG A 46 8.47 16.54 10.38
CA ARG A 46 9.40 15.90 11.30
C ARG A 46 10.56 15.28 10.56
N LYS A 47 11.73 15.34 11.18
CA LYS A 47 12.93 14.60 10.77
C LYS A 47 13.27 13.55 11.82
N LEU A 48 14.06 12.56 11.42
CA LEU A 48 14.53 11.54 12.35
C LEU A 48 15.72 12.09 13.14
N TYR A 49 15.65 11.98 14.46
CA TYR A 49 16.70 12.35 15.40
C TYR A 49 17.09 11.14 16.25
N LEU A 50 18.35 11.10 16.63
CA LEU A 50 18.94 10.12 17.54
C LEU A 50 19.43 10.86 18.79
N ASN A 51 19.02 10.41 19.96
CA ASN A 51 19.50 10.97 21.22
C ASN A 51 20.91 10.42 21.51
N LEU A 52 21.87 11.34 21.66
CA LEU A 52 23.26 11.03 22.01
C LEU A 52 23.58 11.27 23.49
N GLU A 53 22.63 11.68 24.32
CA GLU A 53 22.88 11.97 25.75
C GLU A 53 23.09 10.68 26.54
N GLU A 54 22.16 9.76 26.44
CA GLU A 54 22.15 8.49 27.20
C GLU A 54 21.32 7.40 26.47
N PRO A 55 21.57 6.11 26.73
CA PRO A 55 20.78 5.02 26.20
C PRO A 55 19.33 5.05 26.71
N VAL A 56 18.44 4.37 26.01
CA VAL A 56 17.07 4.17 26.48
C VAL A 56 17.08 3.39 27.79
N ASN A 57 16.31 3.87 28.79
CA ASN A 57 16.18 3.16 30.06
C ASN A 57 15.46 1.82 29.83
N GLN A 58 16.19 0.74 29.96
CA GLN A 58 15.72 -0.64 29.71
C GLN A 58 14.55 -1.09 30.62
N GLN A 59 14.32 -0.41 31.73
CA GLN A 59 13.17 -0.70 32.60
C GLN A 59 11.81 -0.44 31.93
N TYR A 60 11.77 0.41 30.90
CA TYR A 60 10.53 0.80 30.22
C TYR A 60 10.41 0.22 28.81
N ASP A 61 11.52 -0.23 28.19
CA ASP A 61 11.49 -0.77 26.84
C ASP A 61 12.68 -1.73 26.61
N ASN A 62 12.50 -2.99 27.01
CA ASN A 62 13.52 -4.04 26.98
C ASN A 62 14.09 -4.39 25.60
N GLN A 63 13.60 -3.77 24.51
CA GLN A 63 13.99 -4.11 23.14
C GLN A 63 14.72 -2.98 22.41
N LYS A 64 14.74 -1.76 22.95
CA LYS A 64 15.38 -0.61 22.31
C LYS A 64 16.71 -0.27 22.97
N MET A 65 17.78 -0.27 22.16
CA MET A 65 19.09 0.21 22.59
C MET A 65 19.26 1.72 22.40
N TYR A 66 18.65 2.28 21.36
CA TYR A 66 18.79 3.66 20.93
C TYR A 66 17.48 4.41 20.92
N ASP A 67 17.49 5.71 21.28
CA ASP A 67 16.32 6.57 21.27
C ASP A 67 16.23 7.35 19.94
N PHE A 68 15.58 6.74 18.95
CA PHE A 68 15.24 7.37 17.69
C PHE A 68 13.84 7.96 17.73
N ARG A 69 13.69 9.23 17.34
CA ARG A 69 12.38 9.90 17.27
C ARG A 69 12.23 10.77 16.03
N PHE A 70 11.04 10.78 15.47
CA PHE A 70 10.64 11.80 14.51
C PHE A 70 10.18 13.05 15.24
N LEU A 71 10.98 14.11 15.17
CA LEU A 71 10.75 15.35 15.89
C LEU A 71 10.54 16.53 14.93
N SER A 72 9.55 17.36 15.25
CA SER A 72 9.36 18.68 14.62
C SER A 72 10.22 19.73 15.30
N LYS A 73 10.32 20.92 14.70
CA LYS A 73 11.00 22.06 15.33
C LYS A 73 10.39 22.41 16.71
N ASN A 74 9.06 22.35 16.82
CA ASN A 74 8.36 22.62 18.09
C ASN A 74 8.63 21.54 19.14
N ASP A 75 8.79 20.27 18.73
CA ASP A 75 9.16 19.18 19.63
C ASP A 75 10.57 19.41 20.22
N LEU A 76 11.53 19.80 19.37
CA LEU A 76 12.90 20.11 19.81
C LEU A 76 12.94 21.25 20.80
N ILE A 77 12.22 22.36 20.54
CA ILE A 77 12.12 23.49 21.45
C ILE A 77 11.55 23.06 22.81
N ARG A 78 10.45 22.29 22.77
CA ARG A 78 9.79 21.79 24.00
C ARG A 78 10.71 20.89 24.82
N MET A 79 11.46 20.01 24.16
CA MET A 79 12.39 19.10 24.81
C MET A 79 13.64 19.81 25.33
N GLY A 80 14.13 20.85 24.64
CA GLY A 80 15.22 21.70 25.10
C GLY A 80 14.88 22.46 26.40
N ASN A 81 13.60 22.71 26.67
CA ASN A 81 13.10 23.35 27.90
C ASN A 81 12.71 22.37 29.01
N SER A 82 12.93 21.06 28.79
CA SER A 82 12.62 20.03 29.79
C SER A 82 13.73 19.88 30.82
N GLU A 83 13.41 19.36 32.02
CA GLU A 83 14.39 19.05 33.06
C GLU A 83 15.36 17.97 32.64
N ARG A 84 14.93 17.05 31.76
CA ARG A 84 15.75 15.99 31.22
C ARG A 84 16.61 16.53 30.06
N LYS A 85 17.90 16.29 30.14
CA LYS A 85 18.84 16.59 29.05
C LYS A 85 18.62 15.66 27.88
N TYR A 86 18.66 16.23 26.68
CA TYR A 86 18.69 15.52 25.41
C TYR A 86 19.75 16.13 24.51
N ASN A 87 20.46 15.30 23.81
CA ASN A 87 21.36 15.72 22.75
C ASN A 87 20.91 15.08 21.43
N TRP A 88 20.12 15.82 20.67
CA TRP A 88 19.49 15.33 19.46
C TRP A 88 20.40 15.51 18.25
N PHE A 89 20.90 14.41 17.70
CA PHE A 89 21.58 14.34 16.43
C PHE A 89 20.55 14.15 15.30
N GLU A 90 20.51 15.06 14.31
CA GLU A 90 19.68 14.90 13.13
C GLU A 90 20.30 13.80 12.23
N VAL A 91 19.61 12.67 12.07
CA VAL A 91 20.17 11.45 11.47
C VAL A 91 20.66 11.67 10.04
N ASN A 92 20.05 12.58 9.27
CA ASN A 92 20.48 12.86 7.90
C ASN A 92 21.89 13.48 7.83
N GLU A 93 22.37 14.12 8.90
CA GLU A 93 23.72 14.69 8.95
C GLU A 93 24.80 13.61 8.85
N ILE A 94 24.48 12.35 9.20
CA ILE A 94 25.41 11.23 9.05
C ILE A 94 25.90 11.07 7.61
N LEU A 95 25.08 11.41 6.62
CA LEU A 95 25.46 11.36 5.20
C LEU A 95 26.55 12.36 4.82
N LYS A 96 26.76 13.40 5.62
CA LYS A 96 27.84 14.39 5.45
C LYS A 96 29.10 14.00 6.21
N LEU A 97 28.95 13.12 7.20
CA LEU A 97 30.03 12.58 8.01
C LEU A 97 30.62 11.32 7.34
N ASP A 98 31.09 11.46 6.10
CA ASP A 98 31.56 10.36 5.24
C ASP A 98 32.99 9.85 5.61
N GLU A 99 33.64 10.48 6.58
CA GLU A 99 34.91 10.07 7.14
C GLU A 99 34.85 10.07 8.67
N LEU A 100 35.53 9.12 9.32
CA LEU A 100 35.60 9.04 10.79
C LEU A 100 36.17 10.33 11.40
N LYS A 101 37.07 11.03 10.68
CA LYS A 101 37.59 12.33 11.09
C LYS A 101 36.50 13.39 11.23
N LYS A 102 35.47 13.35 10.38
CA LYS A 102 34.34 14.27 10.46
C LYS A 102 33.44 13.92 11.65
N VAL A 103 33.30 12.65 11.97
CA VAL A 103 32.59 12.18 13.18
C VAL A 103 33.29 12.72 14.43
N ASN A 104 34.60 12.56 14.52
CA ASN A 104 35.38 13.08 15.65
C ASN A 104 35.28 14.62 15.78
N ARG A 105 35.29 15.33 14.64
CA ARG A 105 35.12 16.78 14.63
C ARG A 105 33.74 17.17 15.18
N TYR A 106 32.64 16.47 14.72
CA TYR A 106 31.30 16.70 15.20
C TYR A 106 31.21 16.51 16.73
N ILE A 107 31.77 15.43 17.26
CA ILE A 107 31.83 15.14 18.70
C ILE A 107 32.48 16.30 19.48
N ASN A 108 33.65 16.79 19.04
CA ASN A 108 34.37 17.89 19.68
C ASN A 108 33.61 19.22 19.60
N GLU A 109 33.06 19.56 18.42
CA GLU A 109 32.31 20.81 18.21
C GLU A 109 31.05 20.87 19.06
N ASN A 110 30.41 19.72 19.32
CA ASN A 110 29.20 19.62 20.15
C ASN A 110 29.50 19.30 21.62
N LYS A 111 30.75 19.32 22.04
CA LYS A 111 31.22 19.08 23.42
C LYS A 111 30.76 17.72 23.98
N LEU A 112 30.78 16.71 23.14
CA LEU A 112 30.44 15.33 23.46
C LEU A 112 31.65 14.42 23.72
N ASP A 113 32.87 15.01 23.77
CA ASP A 113 34.13 14.33 23.95
C ASP A 113 34.25 13.56 25.29
N ASN A 114 33.47 13.97 26.31
CA ASN A 114 33.39 13.28 27.60
C ASN A 114 32.19 12.30 27.68
N ASN A 115 31.44 12.10 26.62
CA ASN A 115 30.32 11.18 26.58
C ASN A 115 30.63 9.96 25.70
N GLU A 116 31.10 8.89 26.34
CA GLU A 116 31.45 7.63 25.66
C GLU A 116 30.27 7.05 24.87
N TYR A 117 29.05 7.10 25.44
CA TYR A 117 27.84 6.66 24.74
C TYR A 117 27.59 7.43 23.45
N ALA A 118 27.76 8.75 23.45
CA ALA A 118 27.61 9.58 22.27
C ALA A 118 28.59 9.20 21.17
N TYR A 119 29.85 8.99 21.56
CA TYR A 119 30.92 8.60 20.64
C TYR A 119 30.60 7.23 20.02
N ASP A 120 30.39 6.21 20.82
CA ASP A 120 30.14 4.84 20.37
C ASP A 120 28.88 4.75 19.49
N THR A 121 27.83 5.47 19.89
CA THR A 121 26.57 5.50 19.14
C THR A 121 26.76 6.14 17.76
N LEU A 122 27.47 7.25 17.68
CA LEU A 122 27.69 7.96 16.42
C LEU A 122 28.65 7.22 15.50
N VAL A 123 29.71 6.60 16.06
CA VAL A 123 30.64 5.74 15.30
C VAL A 123 29.89 4.50 14.78
N THR A 124 29.07 3.87 15.61
CA THR A 124 28.23 2.72 15.18
C THR A 124 27.30 3.13 14.04
N LEU A 125 26.64 4.28 14.14
CA LEU A 125 25.77 4.77 13.07
C LEU A 125 26.56 5.04 11.78
N TYR A 126 27.75 5.64 11.89
CA TYR A 126 28.65 5.87 10.77
C TYR A 126 29.04 4.55 10.08
N GLU A 127 29.47 3.55 10.84
CA GLU A 127 29.87 2.24 10.30
C GLU A 127 28.71 1.56 9.59
N LYS A 128 27.51 1.57 10.18
CA LYS A 128 26.32 0.99 9.58
C LYS A 128 25.92 1.66 8.26
N ILE A 129 26.12 2.97 8.14
CA ILE A 129 25.69 3.71 6.94
C ILE A 129 26.77 3.74 5.86
N HIS A 130 28.06 3.88 6.23
CA HIS A 130 29.14 4.11 5.26
C HIS A 130 30.02 2.90 5.00
N SER A 131 30.13 1.96 5.95
CA SER A 131 31.08 0.86 5.86
C SER A 131 30.44 -0.49 5.61
N GLU A 132 29.30 -0.76 6.24
CA GLU A 132 28.62 -2.04 6.12
C GLU A 132 27.70 -2.13 4.89
N ARG A 133 27.71 -3.28 4.23
CA ARG A 133 26.80 -3.57 3.12
C ARG A 133 25.50 -4.16 3.63
N LEU A 134 24.63 -3.32 4.19
CA LEU A 134 23.35 -3.75 4.79
C LEU A 134 22.24 -3.97 3.77
N ILE A 135 22.31 -3.31 2.61
CA ILE A 135 21.31 -3.41 1.56
C ILE A 135 21.86 -4.28 0.45
N ASN A 136 21.25 -5.44 0.26
CA ASN A 136 21.52 -6.30 -0.88
C ASN A 136 20.37 -6.14 -1.87
N TYR A 137 20.69 -5.95 -3.14
CA TYR A 137 19.70 -5.91 -4.21
C TYR A 137 20.11 -6.83 -5.35
N TYR A 138 19.13 -7.29 -6.08
CA TYR A 138 19.32 -8.05 -7.30
C TYR A 138 18.82 -7.21 -8.47
N LEU A 139 19.70 -6.91 -9.42
CA LEU A 139 19.34 -6.19 -10.64
C LEU A 139 18.73 -7.18 -11.64
N GLN A 140 17.49 -6.90 -12.04
CA GLN A 140 16.80 -7.67 -13.07
C GLN A 140 16.79 -6.86 -14.38
N GLU A 141 17.44 -7.40 -15.40
CA GLU A 141 17.54 -6.76 -16.73
C GLU A 141 16.36 -7.13 -17.65
N GLU A 142 15.61 -8.16 -17.29
CA GLU A 142 14.44 -8.60 -18.06
C GLU A 142 13.32 -7.54 -17.98
N GLN A 143 12.87 -7.10 -19.16
CA GLN A 143 11.83 -6.07 -19.29
C GLN A 143 10.46 -6.63 -19.63
N GLU A 144 10.35 -7.96 -19.84
CA GLU A 144 9.08 -8.60 -20.14
C GLU A 144 8.15 -8.59 -18.91
N PRO A 145 7.00 -7.90 -18.96
CA PRO A 145 6.15 -7.67 -17.77
C PRO A 145 5.73 -8.95 -17.06
N ASP A 146 5.44 -10.03 -17.79
CA ASP A 146 5.00 -11.29 -17.21
C ASP A 146 6.12 -11.97 -16.41
N LYS A 147 7.37 -11.90 -16.87
CA LYS A 147 8.52 -12.42 -16.12
C LYS A 147 8.85 -11.59 -14.90
N VAL A 148 8.82 -10.26 -15.03
CA VAL A 148 9.03 -9.35 -13.89
C VAL A 148 7.99 -9.63 -12.81
N LEU A 149 6.75 -9.85 -13.21
CA LEU A 149 5.66 -10.17 -12.32
C LEU A 149 5.83 -11.54 -11.63
N GLU A 150 6.28 -12.55 -12.36
CA GLU A 150 6.59 -13.88 -11.81
C GLU A 150 7.69 -13.80 -10.73
N ILE A 151 8.75 -13.03 -11.00
CA ILE A 151 9.82 -12.75 -10.03
C ILE A 151 9.27 -12.08 -8.79
N PHE A 152 8.46 -11.04 -8.97
CA PHE A 152 7.83 -10.31 -7.86
C PHE A 152 7.00 -11.23 -6.93
N ILE A 153 6.22 -12.16 -7.49
CA ILE A 153 5.44 -13.11 -6.70
C ILE A 153 6.34 -14.06 -5.92
N ARG A 154 7.39 -14.57 -6.55
CA ARG A 154 8.31 -15.52 -5.91
C ARG A 154 9.10 -14.86 -4.78
N THR A 155 9.53 -13.61 -4.96
CA THR A 155 10.30 -12.88 -3.95
C THR A 155 9.45 -12.46 -2.76
N ASN A 156 8.17 -12.12 -2.98
CA ASN A 156 7.24 -11.73 -1.91
C ASN A 156 6.68 -12.90 -1.09
N SER A 157 7.08 -14.14 -1.37
CA SER A 157 6.60 -15.32 -0.64
C SER A 157 7.08 -15.42 0.82
N GLY A 158 8.07 -14.61 1.21
CA GLY A 158 8.68 -14.61 2.55
C GLY A 158 8.26 -13.49 3.51
N GLY A 159 7.38 -12.56 3.07
CA GLY A 159 6.94 -11.39 3.85
C GLY A 159 5.43 -11.32 4.03
N THR A 160 4.90 -10.10 4.23
CA THR A 160 3.47 -9.86 4.13
C THR A 160 3.05 -10.19 2.71
N GLN A 161 2.40 -11.35 2.53
CA GLN A 161 1.92 -11.77 1.23
C GLN A 161 1.00 -10.69 0.67
N LEU A 162 1.41 -10.06 -0.41
CA LEU A 162 0.46 -9.31 -1.24
C LEU A 162 -0.65 -10.28 -1.62
N SER A 163 -1.88 -9.89 -1.36
CA SER A 163 -2.99 -10.73 -1.81
C SER A 163 -2.88 -10.87 -3.32
N PHE A 164 -3.19 -12.04 -3.81
CA PHE A 164 -3.18 -12.30 -5.25
C PHE A 164 -4.00 -11.25 -6.03
N SER A 165 -5.03 -10.73 -5.42
CA SER A 165 -5.89 -9.67 -5.94
C SER A 165 -5.22 -8.30 -6.01
N ASP A 166 -4.30 -7.97 -5.10
CA ASP A 166 -3.51 -6.73 -5.20
C ASP A 166 -2.64 -6.75 -6.44
N LEU A 167 -2.10 -7.92 -6.72
CA LEU A 167 -1.30 -8.15 -7.91
C LEU A 167 -2.14 -8.04 -9.20
N LEU A 168 -3.28 -8.72 -9.23
CA LEU A 168 -4.18 -8.67 -10.38
C LEU A 168 -4.73 -7.25 -10.61
N MET A 169 -5.00 -6.53 -9.52
CA MET A 169 -5.37 -5.12 -9.60
C MET A 169 -4.24 -4.26 -10.18
N SER A 170 -3.00 -4.56 -9.83
CA SER A 170 -1.84 -3.86 -10.38
C SER A 170 -1.69 -4.11 -11.89
N ILE A 171 -1.94 -5.35 -12.34
CA ILE A 171 -1.95 -5.68 -13.77
C ILE A 171 -3.08 -4.95 -14.49
N ALA A 172 -4.29 -4.96 -13.95
CA ALA A 172 -5.41 -4.24 -14.53
C ALA A 172 -5.10 -2.74 -14.62
N ALA A 173 -4.60 -2.14 -13.54
CA ALA A 173 -4.24 -0.73 -13.50
C ALA A 173 -3.12 -0.34 -14.50
N ALA A 174 -2.16 -1.25 -14.74
CA ALA A 174 -1.09 -1.01 -15.71
C ALA A 174 -1.54 -1.16 -17.18
N ASN A 175 -2.56 -1.96 -17.45
CA ASN A 175 -2.95 -2.37 -18.81
C ASN A 175 -4.26 -1.72 -19.29
N TRP A 176 -5.11 -1.25 -18.43
CA TRP A 176 -6.31 -0.49 -18.84
C TRP A 176 -5.89 0.89 -19.36
N LYS A 177 -6.46 1.28 -20.49
CA LYS A 177 -6.09 2.51 -21.21
C LYS A 177 -7.21 3.53 -21.25
N LYS A 178 -8.48 3.10 -21.15
CA LYS A 178 -9.66 3.96 -21.30
C LYS A 178 -10.08 4.54 -19.97
N VAL A 179 -9.96 3.76 -18.89
CA VAL A 179 -10.41 4.15 -17.55
C VAL A 179 -9.40 3.68 -16.50
N ASP A 180 -9.43 4.33 -15.35
CA ASP A 180 -8.63 3.93 -14.17
C ASP A 180 -9.27 2.70 -13.52
N ALA A 181 -8.69 1.52 -13.74
CA ALA A 181 -9.20 0.25 -13.23
C ALA A 181 -9.44 0.27 -11.71
N ARG A 182 -8.54 0.92 -10.96
CA ARG A 182 -8.65 0.98 -9.50
C ARG A 182 -9.87 1.77 -9.06
N LYS A 183 -10.04 2.97 -9.61
CA LYS A 183 -11.19 3.82 -9.32
C LYS A 183 -12.51 3.19 -9.74
N GLU A 184 -12.55 2.55 -10.90
CA GLU A 184 -13.74 1.89 -11.42
C GLU A 184 -14.17 0.71 -10.54
N ILE A 185 -13.22 -0.14 -10.12
CA ILE A 185 -13.49 -1.28 -9.26
C ILE A 185 -13.93 -0.82 -7.85
N GLU A 186 -13.26 0.19 -7.28
CA GLU A 186 -13.64 0.77 -5.99
C GLU A 186 -15.03 1.42 -6.04
N ALA A 187 -15.36 2.11 -7.14
CA ALA A 187 -16.68 2.69 -7.34
C ALA A 187 -17.77 1.61 -7.44
N LEU A 188 -17.48 0.49 -8.12
CA LEU A 188 -18.41 -0.63 -8.23
C LEU A 188 -18.64 -1.33 -6.86
N VAL A 189 -17.58 -1.54 -6.09
CA VAL A 189 -17.68 -2.06 -4.70
C VAL A 189 -18.58 -1.15 -3.87
N SER A 190 -18.34 0.16 -3.93
CA SER A 190 -19.15 1.17 -3.22
C SER A 190 -20.60 1.19 -3.70
N LYS A 191 -20.83 0.99 -4.99
CA LYS A 191 -22.19 0.90 -5.56
C LYS A 191 -22.94 -0.32 -5.05
N VAL A 192 -22.30 -1.49 -5.02
CA VAL A 192 -22.92 -2.72 -4.52
C VAL A 192 -23.27 -2.61 -3.03
N TYR A 193 -22.47 -1.91 -2.26
CA TYR A 193 -22.76 -1.63 -0.85
C TYR A 193 -24.06 -0.82 -0.64
N THR A 194 -24.57 -0.12 -1.66
CA THR A 194 -25.85 0.62 -1.54
C THR A 194 -27.08 -0.29 -1.58
N PHE A 195 -26.95 -1.56 -1.98
CA PHE A 195 -28.05 -2.54 -2.03
C PHE A 195 -28.10 -3.34 -0.73
N GLY A 196 -29.32 -3.55 -0.24
CA GLY A 196 -29.56 -4.27 1.02
C GLY A 196 -29.42 -3.40 2.27
N ARG A 197 -29.92 -3.91 3.40
CA ARG A 197 -29.77 -3.30 4.73
C ARG A 197 -29.47 -4.38 5.76
N PRO A 198 -28.20 -4.58 6.19
CA PRO A 198 -26.98 -3.87 5.74
C PRO A 198 -26.61 -4.16 4.29
N GLY A 199 -25.88 -3.20 3.69
CA GLY A 199 -25.44 -3.28 2.29
C GLY A 199 -24.47 -4.44 2.05
N PHE A 200 -24.50 -5.00 0.84
CA PHE A 200 -23.64 -6.13 0.48
C PHE A 200 -22.16 -5.74 0.45
N ILE A 201 -21.37 -6.47 1.20
CA ILE A 201 -19.91 -6.29 1.24
C ILE A 201 -19.28 -7.26 0.25
N ILE A 202 -18.76 -6.72 -0.84
CA ILE A 202 -17.91 -7.42 -1.80
C ILE A 202 -16.54 -6.76 -1.84
N ASP A 203 -15.57 -7.46 -2.37
CA ASP A 203 -14.20 -6.98 -2.54
C ASP A 203 -13.77 -7.04 -4.01
N LYS A 204 -12.56 -6.55 -4.29
CA LYS A 204 -11.95 -6.63 -5.62
C LYS A 204 -11.79 -8.07 -6.12
N ASP A 205 -11.59 -9.03 -5.20
CA ASP A 205 -11.49 -10.45 -5.53
C ASP A 205 -12.77 -10.97 -6.19
N PHE A 206 -13.92 -10.62 -5.63
CA PHE A 206 -15.22 -10.98 -6.19
C PHE A 206 -15.36 -10.45 -7.63
N ILE A 207 -14.99 -9.18 -7.86
CA ILE A 207 -15.11 -8.55 -9.18
C ILE A 207 -14.18 -9.22 -10.19
N LEU A 208 -12.91 -9.44 -9.80
CA LEU A 208 -11.93 -10.09 -10.67
C LEU A 208 -12.28 -11.54 -10.97
N LYS A 209 -12.83 -12.29 -10.00
CA LYS A 209 -13.38 -13.64 -10.22
C LYS A 209 -14.55 -13.63 -11.18
N THR A 210 -15.43 -12.64 -11.05
CA THR A 210 -16.56 -12.48 -11.99
C THR A 210 -16.05 -12.25 -13.41
N CYS A 211 -15.04 -11.38 -13.60
CA CYS A 211 -14.43 -11.19 -14.91
C CYS A 211 -13.86 -12.49 -15.49
N LEU A 212 -13.17 -13.30 -14.68
CA LEU A 212 -12.66 -14.59 -15.14
C LEU A 212 -13.78 -15.53 -15.58
N VAL A 213 -14.84 -15.67 -14.75
CA VAL A 213 -15.96 -16.57 -15.08
C VAL A 213 -16.67 -16.13 -16.35
N LEU A 214 -16.73 -14.83 -16.63
CA LEU A 214 -17.38 -14.31 -17.82
C LEU A 214 -16.57 -14.55 -19.11
N PHE A 215 -15.22 -14.57 -19.07
CA PHE A 215 -14.43 -14.48 -20.29
C PHE A 215 -13.33 -15.53 -20.45
N VAL A 216 -13.05 -16.33 -19.43
CA VAL A 216 -11.92 -17.25 -19.43
C VAL A 216 -12.39 -18.67 -19.18
N GLU A 217 -12.07 -19.60 -20.09
CA GLU A 217 -12.45 -21.02 -19.94
C GLU A 217 -11.86 -21.67 -18.68
N ASN A 218 -10.60 -21.35 -18.39
CA ASN A 218 -9.95 -21.84 -17.17
C ASN A 218 -10.10 -20.80 -16.06
N ILE A 219 -11.18 -20.90 -15.29
CA ILE A 219 -11.55 -19.98 -14.20
C ILE A 219 -10.62 -20.03 -12.99
N LYS A 220 -9.50 -20.75 -13.04
CA LYS A 220 -8.52 -20.74 -11.93
C LYS A 220 -7.98 -19.33 -11.74
N PHE A 221 -8.01 -18.87 -10.51
CA PHE A 221 -7.49 -17.57 -10.10
C PHE A 221 -5.95 -17.61 -10.13
N GLN A 222 -5.37 -17.52 -11.32
CA GLN A 222 -3.94 -17.65 -11.63
C GLN A 222 -3.51 -16.50 -12.55
N LEU A 223 -2.26 -16.07 -12.46
CA LEU A 223 -1.70 -14.96 -13.24
C LEU A 223 -1.90 -15.09 -14.75
N LYS A 224 -1.61 -16.27 -15.30
CA LYS A 224 -1.78 -16.52 -16.74
C LYS A 224 -3.17 -16.17 -17.27
N ASN A 225 -4.19 -16.19 -16.40
CA ASN A 225 -5.56 -15.84 -16.76
C ASN A 225 -5.83 -14.34 -16.72
N PHE A 226 -4.87 -13.55 -16.20
CA PHE A 226 -4.88 -12.08 -16.20
C PHE A 226 -3.82 -11.49 -17.11
N GLY A 227 -3.31 -12.26 -18.07
CA GLY A 227 -2.43 -11.75 -19.12
C GLY A 227 -3.07 -10.59 -19.89
N TYR A 228 -2.25 -9.81 -20.57
CA TYR A 228 -2.63 -8.59 -21.29
C TYR A 228 -3.90 -8.75 -22.15
N ALA A 229 -4.04 -9.85 -22.89
CA ALA A 229 -5.21 -10.08 -23.75
C ALA A 229 -6.52 -10.15 -22.97
N ASN A 230 -6.56 -10.92 -21.88
CA ASN A 230 -7.77 -11.07 -21.06
C ASN A 230 -8.12 -9.75 -20.35
N VAL A 231 -7.12 -9.04 -19.82
CA VAL A 231 -7.34 -7.78 -19.13
C VAL A 231 -7.90 -6.71 -20.08
N GLN A 232 -7.49 -6.71 -21.35
CA GLN A 232 -8.10 -5.84 -22.36
C GLN A 232 -9.56 -6.23 -22.69
N ILE A 233 -9.89 -7.52 -22.73
CA ILE A 233 -11.27 -7.98 -22.90
C ILE A 233 -12.13 -7.48 -21.72
N PHE A 234 -11.62 -7.52 -20.50
CA PHE A 234 -12.32 -7.00 -19.32
C PHE A 234 -12.61 -5.49 -19.46
N GLU A 235 -11.62 -4.70 -19.88
CA GLU A 235 -11.79 -3.25 -20.09
C GLU A 235 -12.83 -2.96 -21.19
N GLN A 236 -12.73 -3.67 -22.31
CA GLN A 236 -13.65 -3.47 -23.44
C GLN A 236 -15.12 -3.74 -23.07
N ASN A 237 -15.34 -4.68 -22.15
CA ASN A 237 -16.66 -5.08 -21.71
C ASN A 237 -17.06 -4.50 -20.34
N TRP A 238 -16.22 -3.58 -19.80
CA TRP A 238 -16.36 -3.14 -18.41
C TRP A 238 -17.72 -2.56 -18.07
N ASP A 239 -18.31 -1.75 -18.93
CA ASP A 239 -19.63 -1.16 -18.68
C ASP A 239 -20.73 -2.21 -18.58
N LYS A 240 -20.67 -3.26 -19.40
CA LYS A 240 -21.61 -4.37 -19.33
C LYS A 240 -21.38 -5.24 -18.09
N ILE A 241 -20.12 -5.53 -17.74
CA ILE A 241 -19.76 -6.24 -16.50
C ILE A 241 -20.30 -5.49 -15.28
N LYS A 242 -20.03 -4.19 -15.20
CA LYS A 242 -20.49 -3.30 -14.14
C LYS A 242 -22.01 -3.30 -13.99
N SER A 243 -22.70 -3.21 -15.13
CA SER A 243 -24.17 -3.24 -15.17
C SER A 243 -24.74 -4.59 -14.74
N SER A 244 -24.13 -5.69 -15.16
CA SER A 244 -24.57 -7.04 -14.79
C SER A 244 -24.36 -7.35 -13.31
N ILE A 245 -23.21 -6.94 -12.74
CA ILE A 245 -22.94 -7.08 -11.30
C ILE A 245 -23.97 -6.26 -10.50
N THR A 246 -24.20 -5.01 -10.91
CA THR A 246 -25.17 -4.13 -10.25
C THR A 246 -26.57 -4.74 -10.28
N ALA A 247 -27.03 -5.19 -11.44
CA ALA A 247 -28.35 -5.81 -11.61
C ALA A 247 -28.50 -7.11 -10.80
N GLY A 248 -27.43 -7.91 -10.71
CA GLY A 248 -27.42 -9.14 -9.91
C GLY A 248 -27.64 -8.85 -8.42
N PHE A 249 -26.93 -7.88 -7.84
CA PHE A 249 -27.12 -7.54 -6.44
C PHE A 249 -28.43 -6.80 -6.16
N GLU A 250 -28.91 -5.99 -7.09
CA GLU A 250 -30.23 -5.37 -7.00
C GLU A 250 -31.34 -6.43 -7.03
N LEU A 251 -31.21 -7.47 -7.86
CA LEU A 251 -32.14 -8.61 -7.89
C LEU A 251 -32.14 -9.35 -6.54
N ILE A 252 -30.96 -9.68 -6.02
CA ILE A 252 -30.77 -10.37 -4.73
C ILE A 252 -31.41 -9.55 -3.59
N GLU A 253 -31.26 -8.22 -3.59
CA GLU A 253 -31.95 -7.33 -2.65
C GLU A 253 -33.49 -7.42 -2.80
N LYS A 254 -33.99 -7.37 -4.03
CA LYS A 254 -35.45 -7.47 -4.30
C LYS A 254 -36.05 -8.81 -3.88
N LEU A 255 -35.25 -9.86 -3.87
CA LEU A 255 -35.63 -11.17 -3.33
C LEU A 255 -35.57 -11.21 -1.78
N GLY A 256 -35.31 -10.08 -1.13
CA GLY A 256 -35.32 -9.95 0.33
C GLY A 256 -34.00 -10.30 1.03
N TYR A 257 -32.92 -10.50 0.28
CA TYR A 257 -31.62 -10.79 0.86
C TYR A 257 -30.83 -9.50 1.19
N ASN A 258 -29.94 -9.63 2.13
CA ASN A 258 -28.97 -8.61 2.52
C ASN A 258 -27.61 -9.23 2.85
N ASP A 259 -26.64 -8.46 3.27
CA ASP A 259 -25.30 -8.95 3.54
C ASP A 259 -25.25 -10.10 4.57
N LYS A 260 -26.10 -10.08 5.58
CA LYS A 260 -26.15 -11.10 6.65
C LYS A 260 -26.80 -12.40 6.19
N THR A 261 -27.82 -12.32 5.34
CA THR A 261 -28.55 -13.47 4.86
C THR A 261 -27.95 -14.09 3.61
N PHE A 262 -27.30 -13.30 2.75
CA PHE A 262 -26.57 -13.76 1.57
C PHE A 262 -25.05 -13.83 1.87
N ARG A 263 -24.66 -14.82 2.67
CA ARG A 263 -23.26 -14.93 3.15
C ARG A 263 -22.26 -15.32 2.05
N ALA A 264 -22.63 -16.26 1.20
CA ALA A 264 -21.78 -16.78 0.14
C ALA A 264 -21.80 -15.86 -1.08
N LYS A 265 -21.10 -14.73 -1.05
CA LYS A 265 -21.12 -13.73 -2.12
C LYS A 265 -20.80 -14.30 -3.50
N ASN A 266 -19.91 -15.30 -3.58
CA ASN A 266 -19.59 -15.96 -4.84
C ASN A 266 -20.78 -16.68 -5.49
N ALA A 267 -21.84 -16.99 -4.74
CA ALA A 267 -23.08 -17.53 -5.31
C ALA A 267 -23.84 -16.54 -6.21
N ALA A 268 -23.51 -15.25 -6.14
CA ALA A 268 -24.02 -14.26 -7.09
C ALA A 268 -23.38 -14.38 -8.48
N ILE A 269 -22.19 -14.99 -8.62
CA ILE A 269 -21.46 -15.04 -9.90
C ILE A 269 -22.27 -15.78 -10.99
N PRO A 270 -22.86 -16.97 -10.75
CA PRO A 270 -23.72 -17.61 -11.75
C PRO A 270 -24.93 -16.77 -12.17
N ILE A 271 -25.53 -16.04 -11.22
CA ILE A 271 -26.65 -15.12 -11.50
C ILE A 271 -26.18 -13.99 -12.42
N ILE A 272 -25.02 -13.38 -12.10
CA ILE A 272 -24.41 -12.32 -12.91
C ILE A 272 -24.05 -12.85 -14.30
N TYR A 273 -23.53 -14.07 -14.40
CA TYR A 273 -23.23 -14.74 -15.66
C TYR A 273 -24.48 -14.87 -16.53
N TYR A 274 -25.57 -15.34 -15.95
CA TYR A 274 -26.84 -15.47 -16.64
C TYR A 274 -27.36 -14.11 -17.13
N ILE A 275 -27.34 -13.09 -16.29
CA ILE A 275 -27.73 -11.72 -16.64
C ILE A 275 -26.88 -11.19 -17.81
N TYR A 276 -25.57 -11.37 -17.74
CA TYR A 276 -24.61 -10.88 -18.74
C TYR A 276 -24.87 -11.49 -20.12
N TYR A 277 -24.95 -12.82 -20.20
CA TYR A 277 -25.07 -13.51 -21.49
C TYR A 277 -26.46 -13.42 -22.11
N ASN A 278 -27.50 -13.20 -21.31
CA ASN A 278 -28.87 -13.01 -21.80
C ASN A 278 -29.24 -11.53 -21.96
N ASN A 279 -28.33 -10.57 -21.76
CA ASN A 279 -28.54 -9.12 -21.88
C ASN A 279 -29.72 -8.61 -21.02
N LEU A 280 -29.79 -9.10 -19.78
CA LEU A 280 -30.90 -8.83 -18.87
C LEU A 280 -30.67 -7.66 -17.91
N GLU A 281 -29.52 -6.95 -18.01
CA GLU A 281 -29.09 -5.94 -17.05
C GLU A 281 -30.13 -4.85 -16.79
N LYS A 282 -30.93 -4.50 -17.81
CA LYS A 282 -31.97 -3.48 -17.73
C LYS A 282 -33.38 -4.03 -17.43
N ASN A 283 -33.58 -5.30 -17.64
CA ASN A 283 -34.92 -5.91 -17.62
C ASN A 283 -35.18 -6.76 -16.38
N ILE A 284 -34.17 -7.50 -15.89
CA ILE A 284 -34.35 -8.46 -14.78
C ILE A 284 -34.92 -7.83 -13.51
N ILE A 285 -34.66 -6.54 -13.31
CA ILE A 285 -35.13 -5.79 -12.14
C ILE A 285 -36.50 -5.13 -12.33
N LYS A 286 -37.05 -5.12 -13.55
CA LYS A 286 -38.36 -4.51 -13.80
C LYS A 286 -39.49 -5.37 -13.21
N ALA A 287 -40.51 -4.72 -12.63
CA ALA A 287 -41.64 -5.41 -12.05
C ALA A 287 -42.45 -6.22 -13.07
N THR A 288 -42.42 -5.81 -14.35
CA THR A 288 -43.11 -6.43 -15.48
C THR A 288 -42.33 -7.55 -16.16
N TYR A 289 -41.12 -7.86 -15.67
CA TYR A 289 -40.31 -8.93 -16.23
C TYR A 289 -40.87 -10.30 -15.82
N ASP A 290 -40.74 -11.31 -16.68
CA ASP A 290 -41.27 -12.65 -16.43
C ASP A 290 -40.73 -13.23 -15.13
N ILE A 291 -41.64 -13.74 -14.28
CA ILE A 291 -41.30 -14.30 -12.97
C ILE A 291 -40.35 -15.50 -13.12
N GLN A 292 -40.53 -16.30 -14.18
CA GLN A 292 -39.75 -17.51 -14.42
C GLN A 292 -38.24 -17.23 -14.61
N ASP A 293 -37.88 -16.10 -15.25
CA ASP A 293 -36.49 -15.68 -15.41
C ASP A 293 -35.87 -15.10 -14.13
N LYS A 294 -36.72 -14.69 -13.16
CA LYS A 294 -36.23 -14.17 -11.87
C LYS A 294 -36.01 -15.26 -10.84
N GLU A 295 -36.71 -16.38 -10.98
CA GLU A 295 -36.68 -17.51 -10.04
C GLU A 295 -35.64 -18.58 -10.45
N ASN A 296 -35.20 -18.60 -11.72
CA ASN A 296 -34.14 -19.46 -12.22
C ASN A 296 -32.77 -18.88 -11.92
#